data_3ec72995d8606213734b12b58bf0e323
#
_entry.id   3ec72995d8606213734b12b58bf0e323
#
_cell.length_a   1.000
_cell.length_b   1.000
_cell.length_c   1.000
_cell.angle_alpha   90.00
_cell.angle_beta   90.00
_cell.angle_gamma   90.00
#
_symmetry.space_group_name_H-M   'P 1'
#
loop_
_entity.id
_entity.type
_entity.pdbx_description
1 polymer ?
#
loop_
_entity_poly.entity_id
_entity_poly.type
_entity_poly.pdbx_seq_one_letter_code
_entity_poly.pdbx_strand_id
1 'polypeptide(L)'
;GMDEVGRLFNNNDLIVAEVLQSAEVMKASVSHLEQFMEKDESSVKGKVIMATVKGDVHDIGKNLVGIIIGNNGYEVIDLGINTPAEKIREAIIEHKADFLGLSGLLVKSATEMVNTMGVLHEAGIDIPIFVGGAALTEKFTVNKIEPAYKNNIVIYSRDAMTALADLNKMIDEKKFEEFKEYLQKRRELVTIKDAKKLEQLKVKPTVSDIKDADGTFDFSKVELPKYDFEKIYKPQTLNKQIITNIKAKDVFPFINLQMLIGKHLGMKWIVNNLIEKQDPRTIKLYNEILDIIENGDEYFDIKAIYKFFPVRRKAGERKEDFKIEVLSDDLSTVLETFDFPRQKYGQYLSLNDYVSPDGIDYIGFFVATAGEKSRLVSNELKEKGEFYRGHIVNSVGLELAEATSEYIHKMMRQDVGIIDKDITLNEILSAQYQGNR
;
A
#
# COMPACT_ATOMS: atom_id res chain seq x y z
N GLY A 1 -26.53 -16.53 -4.55
CA GLY A 1 -25.14 -17.00 -4.32
C GLY A 1 -24.28 -15.87 -3.78
N MET A 2 -23.82 -14.91 -4.61
CA MET A 2 -22.89 -13.87 -4.17
C MET A 2 -23.44 -12.92 -3.10
N ASP A 3 -24.74 -12.68 -3.04
CA ASP A 3 -25.36 -11.88 -1.95
C ASP A 3 -25.15 -12.55 -0.58
N GLU A 4 -25.28 -13.87 -0.52
CA GLU A 4 -25.03 -14.64 0.71
C GLU A 4 -23.52 -14.64 1.07
N VAL A 5 -22.66 -14.79 0.06
CA VAL A 5 -21.21 -14.63 0.24
C VAL A 5 -20.87 -13.25 0.81
N GLY A 6 -21.50 -12.20 0.27
CA GLY A 6 -21.35 -10.84 0.76
C GLY A 6 -21.82 -10.66 2.20
N ARG A 7 -22.96 -11.25 2.56
CA ARG A 7 -23.49 -11.25 3.93
C ARG A 7 -22.52 -11.94 4.91
N LEU A 8 -22.04 -13.11 4.54
CA LEU A 8 -21.07 -13.87 5.34
C LEU A 8 -19.74 -13.13 5.50
N PHE A 9 -19.26 -12.52 4.42
CA PHE A 9 -18.03 -11.70 4.48
C PHE A 9 -18.21 -10.48 5.40
N ASN A 10 -19.34 -9.77 5.29
CA ASN A 10 -19.63 -8.61 6.16
C ASN A 10 -19.78 -9.00 7.64
N ASN A 11 -20.30 -10.19 7.90
CA ASN A 11 -20.40 -10.75 9.25
C ASN A 11 -19.08 -11.32 9.78
N ASN A 12 -18.03 -11.33 8.98
CA ASN A 12 -16.73 -11.94 9.26
C ASN A 12 -16.74 -13.50 9.29
N ASP A 13 -17.75 -14.11 8.70
CA ASP A 13 -17.85 -15.56 8.56
C ASP A 13 -17.02 -16.09 7.40
N LEU A 14 -16.66 -15.22 6.43
CA LEU A 14 -15.76 -15.50 5.30
C LEU A 14 -14.59 -14.52 5.27
N ILE A 15 -13.44 -14.98 4.79
CA ILE A 15 -12.27 -14.17 4.46
C ILE A 15 -12.21 -13.86 2.96
N VAL A 16 -11.36 -12.91 2.55
CA VAL A 16 -11.19 -12.50 1.15
C VAL A 16 -10.89 -13.71 0.25
N ALA A 17 -10.01 -14.60 0.67
CA ALA A 17 -9.66 -15.80 -0.09
C ALA A 17 -10.88 -16.72 -0.34
N GLU A 18 -11.74 -16.92 0.66
CA GLU A 18 -12.97 -17.73 0.53
C GLU A 18 -14.01 -17.05 -0.37
N VAL A 19 -14.07 -15.72 -0.38
CA VAL A 19 -14.90 -14.95 -1.34
C VAL A 19 -14.43 -15.20 -2.78
N LEU A 20 -13.12 -15.22 -3.02
CA LEU A 20 -12.55 -15.54 -4.34
C LEU A 20 -12.88 -16.96 -4.79
N GLN A 21 -12.74 -17.97 -3.90
CA GLN A 21 -13.17 -19.34 -4.20
C GLN A 21 -14.66 -19.42 -4.55
N SER A 22 -15.50 -18.71 -3.81
CA SER A 22 -16.94 -18.66 -4.10
C SER A 22 -17.22 -18.02 -5.46
N ALA A 23 -16.47 -16.97 -5.83
CA ALA A 23 -16.57 -16.33 -7.13
C ALA A 23 -16.10 -17.25 -8.27
N GLU A 24 -15.05 -18.06 -8.07
CA GLU A 24 -14.61 -19.08 -9.04
C GLU A 24 -15.68 -20.13 -9.30
N VAL A 25 -16.30 -20.68 -8.25
CA VAL A 25 -17.40 -21.65 -8.38
C VAL A 25 -18.58 -21.05 -9.10
N MET A 26 -18.94 -19.81 -8.77
CA MET A 26 -20.03 -19.10 -9.45
C MET A 26 -19.72 -18.91 -10.94
N LYS A 27 -18.50 -18.44 -11.27
CA LYS A 27 -18.08 -18.23 -12.66
C LYS A 27 -18.12 -19.53 -13.46
N ALA A 28 -17.60 -20.62 -12.91
CA ALA A 28 -17.62 -21.93 -13.55
C ALA A 28 -19.07 -22.39 -13.81
N SER A 29 -19.96 -22.19 -12.82
CA SER A 29 -21.39 -22.53 -12.95
C SER A 29 -22.09 -21.70 -14.03
N VAL A 30 -21.84 -20.39 -14.05
CA VAL A 30 -22.41 -19.46 -15.06
C VAL A 30 -21.90 -19.81 -16.45
N SER A 31 -20.57 -20.03 -16.63
CA SER A 31 -20.00 -20.39 -17.94
C SER A 31 -20.55 -21.71 -18.46
N HIS A 32 -20.92 -22.65 -17.58
CA HIS A 32 -21.61 -23.86 -18.01
C HIS A 32 -23.04 -23.55 -18.47
N LEU A 33 -23.76 -22.68 -17.79
CA LEU A 33 -25.14 -22.31 -18.11
C LEU A 33 -25.24 -21.42 -19.36
N GLU A 34 -24.26 -20.54 -19.61
CA GLU A 34 -24.20 -19.65 -20.77
C GLU A 34 -24.33 -20.39 -22.11
N GLN A 35 -23.91 -21.65 -22.19
CA GLN A 35 -24.04 -22.50 -23.37
C GLN A 35 -25.52 -22.81 -23.72
N PHE A 36 -26.39 -22.67 -22.74
CA PHE A 36 -27.82 -22.99 -22.83
C PHE A 36 -28.71 -21.73 -22.76
N MET A 37 -28.13 -20.56 -22.55
CA MET A 37 -28.85 -19.29 -22.47
C MET A 37 -28.82 -18.57 -23.82
N GLU A 38 -29.94 -17.99 -24.21
CA GLU A 38 -29.97 -17.03 -25.31
C GLU A 38 -29.14 -15.82 -24.91
N LYS A 39 -28.21 -15.38 -25.79
CA LYS A 39 -27.38 -14.20 -25.54
C LYS A 39 -28.26 -12.96 -25.60
N ASP A 40 -28.70 -12.49 -24.46
CA ASP A 40 -29.34 -11.18 -24.33
C ASP A 40 -28.25 -10.16 -23.94
N GLU A 41 -27.92 -9.26 -24.88
CA GLU A 41 -26.95 -8.18 -24.65
C GLU A 41 -27.43 -7.20 -23.54
N SER A 42 -28.69 -7.30 -23.12
CA SER A 42 -29.29 -6.47 -22.08
C SER A 42 -28.93 -6.91 -20.64
N SER A 43 -28.15 -7.96 -20.45
CA SER A 43 -27.86 -8.53 -19.12
C SER A 43 -26.71 -7.88 -18.34
N VAL A 44 -25.95 -6.97 -18.95
CA VAL A 44 -24.86 -6.25 -18.29
C VAL A 44 -25.45 -5.15 -17.42
N LYS A 45 -25.15 -5.18 -16.11
CA LYS A 45 -25.65 -4.20 -15.13
C LYS A 45 -25.07 -2.80 -15.33
N GLY A 46 -23.89 -2.69 -15.94
CA GLY A 46 -23.20 -1.45 -16.23
C GLY A 46 -21.71 -1.69 -16.49
N LYS A 47 -21.04 -0.68 -17.06
CA LYS A 47 -19.62 -0.69 -17.40
C LYS A 47 -18.82 0.06 -16.34
N VAL A 48 -17.80 -0.57 -15.82
CA VAL A 48 -16.94 -0.03 -14.75
C VAL A 48 -15.51 0.06 -15.23
N ILE A 49 -14.95 1.27 -15.28
CA ILE A 49 -13.53 1.45 -15.49
C ILE A 49 -12.83 1.34 -14.14
N MET A 50 -11.73 0.56 -14.11
CA MET A 50 -10.87 0.42 -12.95
C MET A 50 -9.45 0.88 -13.28
N ALA A 51 -8.84 1.70 -12.41
CA ALA A 51 -7.47 2.16 -12.59
C ALA A 51 -6.74 2.34 -11.26
N THR A 52 -5.44 2.04 -11.24
CA THR A 52 -4.53 2.55 -10.22
C THR A 52 -3.94 3.86 -10.73
N VAL A 53 -4.09 4.92 -9.95
CA VAL A 53 -3.72 6.29 -10.36
C VAL A 53 -2.24 6.44 -10.67
N LYS A 54 -1.88 7.51 -11.39
CA LYS A 54 -0.51 7.84 -11.77
C LYS A 54 0.45 7.83 -10.58
N GLY A 55 1.63 7.24 -10.77
CA GLY A 55 2.68 7.15 -9.77
C GLY A 55 2.46 6.06 -8.72
N ASP A 56 1.44 5.21 -8.89
CA ASP A 56 1.17 4.06 -8.03
C ASP A 56 1.13 2.76 -8.84
N VAL A 57 1.77 1.73 -8.31
CA VAL A 57 1.91 0.41 -8.95
C VAL A 57 1.19 -0.71 -8.18
N HIS A 58 0.49 -0.36 -7.10
CA HIS A 58 -0.18 -1.33 -6.24
C HIS A 58 -1.57 -1.67 -6.80
N ASP A 59 -1.74 -2.90 -7.25
CA ASP A 59 -2.93 -3.33 -7.98
C ASP A 59 -3.77 -4.43 -7.31
N ILE A 60 -3.27 -5.08 -6.24
CA ILE A 60 -3.98 -6.21 -5.62
C ILE A 60 -5.40 -5.86 -5.22
N GLY A 61 -5.58 -4.75 -4.51
CA GLY A 61 -6.91 -4.31 -4.07
C GLY A 61 -7.83 -4.00 -5.25
N LYS A 62 -7.31 -3.30 -6.27
CA LYS A 62 -8.03 -2.99 -7.50
C LYS A 62 -8.47 -4.26 -8.24
N ASN A 63 -7.55 -5.20 -8.42
CA ASN A 63 -7.81 -6.45 -9.11
C ASN A 63 -8.86 -7.29 -8.39
N LEU A 64 -8.80 -7.34 -7.05
CA LEU A 64 -9.81 -8.01 -6.24
C LEU A 64 -11.21 -7.39 -6.43
N VAL A 65 -11.30 -6.06 -6.37
CA VAL A 65 -12.54 -5.32 -6.62
C VAL A 65 -13.07 -5.63 -8.03
N GLY A 66 -12.22 -5.55 -9.05
CA GLY A 66 -12.57 -5.84 -10.44
C GLY A 66 -13.12 -7.26 -10.63
N ILE A 67 -12.49 -8.27 -10.02
CA ILE A 67 -12.96 -9.66 -10.08
C ILE A 67 -14.36 -9.78 -9.43
N ILE A 68 -14.54 -9.23 -8.25
CA ILE A 68 -15.80 -9.31 -7.52
C ILE A 68 -16.92 -8.61 -8.28
N ILE A 69 -16.69 -7.41 -8.80
CA ILE A 69 -17.66 -6.65 -9.60
C ILE A 69 -17.98 -7.39 -10.90
N GLY A 70 -16.97 -7.87 -11.63
CA GLY A 70 -17.15 -8.62 -12.87
C GLY A 70 -17.99 -9.89 -12.68
N ASN A 71 -17.74 -10.64 -11.60
CA ASN A 71 -18.52 -11.83 -11.27
C ASN A 71 -19.97 -11.54 -10.82
N ASN A 72 -20.31 -10.26 -10.62
CA ASN A 72 -21.65 -9.82 -10.24
C ASN A 72 -22.42 -9.13 -11.37
N GLY A 73 -22.00 -9.33 -12.61
CA GLY A 73 -22.75 -8.91 -13.81
C GLY A 73 -22.39 -7.53 -14.34
N TYR A 74 -21.24 -6.97 -13.95
CA TYR A 74 -20.70 -5.74 -14.52
C TYR A 74 -19.62 -6.05 -15.57
N GLU A 75 -19.53 -5.24 -16.60
CA GLU A 75 -18.41 -5.24 -17.53
C GLU A 75 -17.28 -4.39 -16.93
N VAL A 76 -16.15 -5.02 -16.60
CA VAL A 76 -15.00 -4.34 -15.98
C VAL A 76 -13.91 -4.11 -17.02
N ILE A 77 -13.53 -2.84 -17.20
CA ILE A 77 -12.45 -2.41 -18.08
C ILE A 77 -11.29 -1.96 -17.20
N ASP A 78 -10.25 -2.78 -17.09
CA ASP A 78 -9.09 -2.51 -16.26
C ASP A 78 -7.98 -1.78 -17.06
N LEU A 79 -7.69 -0.54 -16.68
CA LEU A 79 -6.63 0.28 -17.30
C LEU A 79 -5.24 -0.01 -16.73
N GLY A 80 -5.14 -0.89 -15.74
CA GLY A 80 -3.87 -1.27 -15.10
C GLY A 80 -3.40 -0.29 -14.02
N ILE A 81 -2.08 -0.17 -13.92
CA ILE A 81 -1.38 0.63 -12.91
C ILE A 81 -0.79 1.91 -13.51
N ASN A 82 -0.41 2.85 -12.64
CA ASN A 82 0.26 4.10 -13.04
C ASN A 82 -0.49 4.84 -14.18
N THR A 83 -1.81 4.91 -14.07
CA THR A 83 -2.68 5.41 -15.15
C THR A 83 -2.86 6.93 -15.03
N PRO A 84 -2.45 7.72 -16.03
CA PRO A 84 -2.67 9.16 -16.06
C PRO A 84 -4.16 9.53 -16.14
N ALA A 85 -4.53 10.68 -15.59
CA ALA A 85 -5.90 11.18 -15.57
C ALA A 85 -6.52 11.32 -16.97
N GLU A 86 -5.73 11.74 -17.95
CA GLU A 86 -6.13 11.89 -19.35
C GLU A 86 -6.55 10.54 -19.96
N LYS A 87 -5.76 9.48 -19.70
CA LYS A 87 -6.08 8.12 -20.17
C LYS A 87 -7.37 7.59 -19.53
N ILE A 88 -7.59 7.91 -18.25
CA ILE A 88 -8.83 7.55 -17.55
C ILE A 88 -10.01 8.25 -18.19
N ARG A 89 -9.92 9.56 -18.46
CA ARG A 89 -10.94 10.35 -19.13
C ARG A 89 -11.27 9.76 -20.52
N GLU A 90 -10.24 9.51 -21.33
CA GLU A 90 -10.41 8.94 -22.68
C GLU A 90 -11.13 7.60 -22.64
N ALA A 91 -10.75 6.71 -21.75
CA ALA A 91 -11.38 5.41 -21.58
C ALA A 91 -12.84 5.52 -21.13
N ILE A 92 -13.18 6.47 -20.24
CA ILE A 92 -14.59 6.71 -19.84
C ILE A 92 -15.44 7.08 -21.06
N ILE A 93 -14.94 7.96 -21.93
CA ILE A 93 -15.65 8.41 -23.13
C ILE A 93 -15.74 7.30 -24.17
N GLU A 94 -14.64 6.61 -24.45
CA GLU A 94 -14.53 5.55 -25.46
C GLU A 94 -15.47 4.38 -25.14
N HIS A 95 -15.44 3.90 -23.90
CA HIS A 95 -16.23 2.75 -23.47
C HIS A 95 -17.62 3.12 -23.00
N LYS A 96 -17.96 4.41 -22.92
CA LYS A 96 -19.22 4.92 -22.34
C LYS A 96 -19.48 4.31 -20.97
N ALA A 97 -18.50 4.48 -20.08
CA ALA A 97 -18.54 3.86 -18.76
C ALA A 97 -19.61 4.51 -17.88
N ASP A 98 -20.30 3.67 -17.10
CA ASP A 98 -21.31 4.10 -16.13
C ASP A 98 -20.69 4.44 -14.78
N PHE A 99 -19.52 3.86 -14.46
CA PHE A 99 -18.83 4.01 -13.18
C PHE A 99 -17.31 4.05 -13.36
N LEU A 100 -16.65 4.72 -12.42
CA LEU A 100 -15.18 4.72 -12.31
C LEU A 100 -14.73 4.26 -10.92
N GLY A 101 -13.79 3.30 -10.86
CA GLY A 101 -13.11 2.89 -9.64
C GLY A 101 -11.64 3.28 -9.67
N LEU A 102 -11.17 4.02 -8.66
CA LEU A 102 -9.78 4.42 -8.52
C LEU A 102 -9.15 3.79 -7.29
N SER A 103 -7.93 3.30 -7.46
CA SER A 103 -7.12 2.70 -6.40
C SER A 103 -5.79 3.45 -6.21
N GLY A 104 -5.32 3.49 -4.95
CA GLY A 104 -4.01 4.00 -4.62
C GLY A 104 -3.60 3.66 -3.19
N LEU A 105 -2.36 3.19 -3.02
CA LEU A 105 -1.83 2.76 -1.72
C LEU A 105 -1.06 3.87 -1.00
N LEU A 106 -0.37 4.74 -1.75
CA LEU A 106 0.54 5.75 -1.21
C LEU A 106 -0.18 7.06 -0.87
N VAL A 107 0.37 7.84 0.05
CA VAL A 107 -0.14 9.20 0.35
C VAL A 107 -0.10 10.08 -0.90
N LYS A 108 0.94 9.92 -1.74
CA LYS A 108 1.05 10.63 -3.04
C LYS A 108 -0.09 10.27 -3.98
N SER A 109 -0.53 9.00 -3.99
CA SER A 109 -1.63 8.53 -4.81
C SER A 109 -2.96 9.16 -4.41
N ALA A 110 -3.16 9.41 -3.12
CA ALA A 110 -4.34 10.13 -2.63
C ALA A 110 -4.39 11.58 -3.18
N THR A 111 -3.24 12.25 -3.29
CA THR A 111 -3.14 13.57 -3.93
C THR A 111 -3.39 13.49 -5.43
N GLU A 112 -2.86 12.45 -6.09
CA GLU A 112 -3.10 12.24 -7.53
C GLU A 112 -4.56 11.92 -7.84
N MET A 113 -5.30 11.30 -6.93
CA MET A 113 -6.76 11.15 -7.07
C MET A 113 -7.46 12.51 -7.09
N VAL A 114 -7.04 13.46 -6.25
CA VAL A 114 -7.59 14.83 -6.28
C VAL A 114 -7.33 15.50 -7.64
N ASN A 115 -6.12 15.36 -8.20
CA ASN A 115 -5.77 15.88 -9.52
C ASN A 115 -6.63 15.23 -10.60
N THR A 116 -6.78 13.90 -10.56
CA THR A 116 -7.64 13.14 -11.49
C THR A 116 -9.07 13.63 -11.45
N MET A 117 -9.62 13.88 -10.25
CA MET A 117 -10.98 14.44 -10.11
C MET A 117 -11.13 15.82 -10.76
N GLY A 118 -10.11 16.69 -10.62
CA GLY A 118 -10.10 17.99 -11.29
C GLY A 118 -10.17 17.86 -12.81
N VAL A 119 -9.35 17.00 -13.41
CA VAL A 119 -9.36 16.74 -14.85
C VAL A 119 -10.71 16.20 -15.34
N LEU A 120 -11.33 15.29 -14.59
CA LEU A 120 -12.64 14.72 -14.94
C LEU A 120 -13.75 15.76 -14.79
N HIS A 121 -13.67 16.62 -13.76
CA HIS A 121 -14.61 17.71 -13.55
C HIS A 121 -14.58 18.73 -14.69
N GLU A 122 -13.39 19.18 -15.06
CA GLU A 122 -13.20 20.14 -16.16
C GLU A 122 -13.62 19.58 -17.52
N ALA A 123 -13.50 18.27 -17.71
CA ALA A 123 -13.95 17.55 -18.91
C ALA A 123 -15.48 17.33 -18.96
N GLY A 124 -16.23 17.72 -17.93
CA GLY A 124 -17.68 17.53 -17.87
C GLY A 124 -18.11 16.07 -17.70
N ILE A 125 -17.24 15.20 -17.24
CA ILE A 125 -17.58 13.79 -16.94
C ILE A 125 -18.57 13.78 -15.77
N ASP A 126 -19.70 13.07 -15.96
CA ASP A 126 -20.81 13.01 -14.99
C ASP A 126 -21.18 11.56 -14.71
N ILE A 127 -20.30 10.83 -14.04
CA ILE A 127 -20.52 9.44 -13.60
C ILE A 127 -20.14 9.30 -12.12
N PRO A 128 -20.79 8.40 -11.37
CA PRO A 128 -20.38 8.06 -10.01
C PRO A 128 -18.98 7.47 -9.96
N ILE A 129 -18.20 7.87 -8.94
CA ILE A 129 -16.82 7.44 -8.76
C ILE A 129 -16.68 6.81 -7.38
N PHE A 130 -16.08 5.63 -7.31
CA PHE A 130 -15.65 5.05 -6.04
C PHE A 130 -14.14 5.00 -5.94
N VAL A 131 -13.62 5.31 -4.76
CA VAL A 131 -12.18 5.37 -4.48
C VAL A 131 -11.83 4.47 -3.32
N GLY A 132 -10.71 3.76 -3.43
CA GLY A 132 -10.22 2.85 -2.41
C GLY A 132 -8.70 2.80 -2.34
N GLY A 133 -8.19 2.20 -1.27
CA GLY A 133 -6.76 1.98 -1.06
C GLY A 133 -6.32 2.29 0.38
N ALA A 134 -5.17 1.73 0.78
CA ALA A 134 -4.75 1.73 2.19
C ALA A 134 -4.39 3.13 2.74
N ALA A 135 -3.96 4.07 1.88
CA ALA A 135 -3.68 5.45 2.28
C ALA A 135 -4.94 6.33 2.34
N LEU A 136 -6.06 5.84 1.81
CA LEU A 136 -7.30 6.58 1.79
C LEU A 136 -8.10 6.38 3.07
N THR A 137 -8.81 7.42 3.43
CA THR A 137 -9.80 7.40 4.50
C THR A 137 -11.05 8.11 4.02
N GLU A 138 -12.19 7.76 4.59
CA GLU A 138 -13.44 8.45 4.33
C GLU A 138 -13.30 9.97 4.53
N LYS A 139 -12.61 10.37 5.60
CA LYS A 139 -12.30 11.78 5.90
C LYS A 139 -11.55 12.46 4.76
N PHE A 140 -10.52 11.83 4.21
CA PHE A 140 -9.76 12.43 3.11
C PHE A 140 -10.61 12.51 1.85
N THR A 141 -11.41 11.49 1.57
CA THR A 141 -12.32 11.47 0.41
C THR A 141 -13.31 12.63 0.50
N VAL A 142 -14.03 12.77 1.62
CA VAL A 142 -15.04 13.83 1.83
C VAL A 142 -14.41 15.23 1.79
N ASN A 143 -13.23 15.42 2.39
CA ASN A 143 -12.65 16.76 2.56
C ASN A 143 -11.73 17.19 1.40
N LYS A 144 -11.25 16.27 0.57
CA LYS A 144 -10.25 16.58 -0.47
C LYS A 144 -10.63 16.08 -1.85
N ILE A 145 -11.05 14.81 -1.98
CA ILE A 145 -11.31 14.21 -3.29
C ILE A 145 -12.66 14.67 -3.83
N GLU A 146 -13.70 14.56 -3.04
CA GLU A 146 -15.06 14.92 -3.42
C GLU A 146 -15.21 16.40 -3.81
N PRO A 147 -14.62 17.38 -3.11
CA PRO A 147 -14.72 18.81 -3.52
C PRO A 147 -14.08 19.11 -4.88
N ALA A 148 -13.17 18.26 -5.36
CA ALA A 148 -12.54 18.42 -6.67
C ALA A 148 -13.40 17.86 -7.81
N TYR A 149 -14.46 17.10 -7.52
CA TYR A 149 -15.38 16.53 -8.51
C TYR A 149 -16.82 16.84 -8.12
N LYS A 150 -17.41 17.86 -8.76
CA LYS A 150 -18.73 18.36 -8.42
C LYS A 150 -19.85 17.86 -9.36
N ASN A 151 -19.48 17.11 -10.39
CA ASN A 151 -20.44 16.67 -11.43
C ASN A 151 -21.32 15.53 -10.92
N ASN A 152 -20.76 14.61 -10.11
CA ASN A 152 -21.49 13.47 -9.54
C ASN A 152 -20.91 13.10 -8.16
N ILE A 153 -21.38 11.99 -7.58
CA ILE A 153 -20.94 11.53 -6.27
C ILE A 153 -19.56 10.86 -6.31
N VAL A 154 -18.78 11.04 -5.24
CA VAL A 154 -17.56 10.29 -4.97
C VAL A 154 -17.74 9.52 -3.66
N ILE A 155 -17.42 8.23 -3.67
CA ILE A 155 -17.67 7.32 -2.57
C ILE A 155 -16.36 6.67 -2.12
N TYR A 156 -16.10 6.63 -0.82
CA TYR A 156 -15.03 5.83 -0.25
C TYR A 156 -15.50 4.40 -0.06
N SER A 157 -14.91 3.48 -0.81
CA SER A 157 -15.15 2.04 -0.67
C SER A 157 -13.99 1.40 0.11
N ARG A 158 -14.29 0.97 1.32
CA ARG A 158 -13.29 0.39 2.23
C ARG A 158 -12.74 -0.95 1.74
N ASP A 159 -13.61 -1.74 1.10
CA ASP A 159 -13.31 -3.08 0.59
C ASP A 159 -14.18 -3.39 -0.64
N ALA A 160 -13.88 -4.51 -1.28
CA ALA A 160 -14.52 -4.91 -2.53
C ALA A 160 -16.03 -5.19 -2.39
N MET A 161 -16.46 -5.73 -1.24
CA MET A 161 -17.89 -6.01 -1.01
C MET A 161 -18.67 -4.71 -0.76
N THR A 162 -18.05 -3.73 -0.09
CA THR A 162 -18.60 -2.39 0.06
C THR A 162 -18.76 -1.72 -1.31
N ALA A 163 -17.74 -1.80 -2.18
CA ALA A 163 -17.81 -1.26 -3.54
C ALA A 163 -18.97 -1.89 -4.35
N LEU A 164 -19.11 -3.21 -4.32
CA LEU A 164 -20.20 -3.91 -4.99
C LEU A 164 -21.58 -3.51 -4.43
N ALA A 165 -21.71 -3.44 -3.10
CA ALA A 165 -22.97 -3.04 -2.48
C ALA A 165 -23.39 -1.61 -2.85
N ASP A 166 -22.40 -0.70 -2.93
CA ASP A 166 -22.66 0.68 -3.33
C ASP A 166 -23.00 0.79 -4.81
N LEU A 167 -22.31 0.06 -5.71
CA LEU A 167 -22.65 -0.03 -7.12
C LEU A 167 -24.09 -0.54 -7.33
N ASN A 168 -24.50 -1.61 -6.64
CA ASN A 168 -25.84 -2.16 -6.74
C ASN A 168 -26.94 -1.18 -6.26
N LYS A 169 -26.64 -0.24 -5.35
CA LYS A 169 -27.58 0.82 -4.96
C LYS A 169 -27.70 1.90 -6.03
N MET A 170 -26.62 2.17 -6.77
CA MET A 170 -26.59 3.24 -7.78
C MET A 170 -27.31 2.90 -9.08
N ILE A 171 -27.52 1.61 -9.36
CA ILE A 171 -28.27 1.16 -10.57
C ILE A 171 -29.78 1.33 -10.39
N ASP A 172 -30.28 1.15 -9.17
CA ASP A 172 -31.71 1.27 -8.86
C ASP A 172 -32.01 2.74 -8.52
N GLU A 173 -32.78 3.44 -9.39
CA GLU A 173 -33.06 4.87 -9.23
C GLU A 173 -33.64 5.22 -7.84
N LYS A 174 -34.52 4.38 -7.29
CA LYS A 174 -35.10 4.63 -5.96
C LYS A 174 -34.07 4.49 -4.85
N LYS A 175 -33.25 3.42 -4.91
CA LYS A 175 -32.17 3.20 -3.95
C LYS A 175 -31.06 4.23 -4.10
N PHE A 176 -30.87 4.78 -5.28
CA PHE A 176 -29.86 5.80 -5.52
C PHE A 176 -30.20 7.12 -4.80
N GLU A 177 -31.44 7.56 -4.82
CA GLU A 177 -31.84 8.77 -4.07
C GLU A 177 -31.71 8.56 -2.55
N GLU A 178 -32.17 7.41 -2.04
CA GLU A 178 -31.96 7.07 -0.61
C GLU A 178 -30.46 7.00 -0.24
N PHE A 179 -29.64 6.52 -1.19
CA PHE A 179 -28.19 6.43 -1.01
C PHE A 179 -27.52 7.79 -1.00
N LYS A 180 -27.95 8.74 -1.83
CA LYS A 180 -27.49 10.14 -1.78
C LYS A 180 -27.79 10.79 -0.45
N GLU A 181 -29.00 10.62 0.09
CA GLU A 181 -29.34 11.11 1.43
C GLU A 181 -28.47 10.49 2.53
N TYR A 182 -28.21 9.17 2.46
CA TYR A 182 -27.31 8.49 3.36
C TYR A 182 -25.88 9.05 3.30
N LEU A 183 -25.35 9.29 2.10
CA LEU A 183 -24.03 9.88 1.89
C LEU A 183 -23.94 11.30 2.47
N GLN A 184 -25.00 12.10 2.30
CA GLN A 184 -25.05 13.44 2.88
C GLN A 184 -24.99 13.43 4.40
N LYS A 185 -25.79 12.59 5.06
CA LYS A 185 -25.73 12.40 6.51
C LYS A 185 -24.34 11.93 6.99
N ARG A 186 -23.72 11.07 6.23
CA ARG A 186 -22.37 10.54 6.51
C ARG A 186 -21.30 11.65 6.41
N ARG A 187 -21.39 12.55 5.44
CA ARG A 187 -20.53 13.74 5.31
C ARG A 187 -20.63 14.66 6.53
N GLU A 188 -21.84 14.94 6.97
CA GLU A 188 -22.09 15.76 8.15
C GLU A 188 -21.42 15.14 9.41
N LEU A 189 -21.54 13.81 9.59
CA LEU A 189 -20.90 13.11 10.70
C LEU A 189 -19.37 13.16 10.65
N VAL A 190 -18.77 13.07 9.46
CA VAL A 190 -17.31 13.21 9.29
C VAL A 190 -16.87 14.61 9.68
N THR A 191 -17.59 15.64 9.20
CA THR A 191 -17.28 17.04 9.51
C THR A 191 -17.41 17.35 11.01
N ILE A 192 -18.44 16.84 11.67
CA ILE A 192 -18.65 17.01 13.13
C ILE A 192 -17.54 16.33 13.93
N LYS A 193 -17.14 15.10 13.55
CA LYS A 193 -16.04 14.38 14.20
C LYS A 193 -14.73 15.11 14.06
N ASP A 194 -14.48 15.71 12.91
CA ASP A 194 -13.28 16.51 12.66
C ASP A 194 -13.24 17.76 13.50
N ALA A 195 -14.35 18.50 13.57
CA ALA A 195 -14.43 19.69 14.40
C ALA A 195 -14.18 19.37 15.90
N LYS A 196 -14.77 18.28 16.42
CA LYS A 196 -14.51 17.80 17.79
C LYS A 196 -13.05 17.38 18.01
N LYS A 197 -12.42 16.71 17.04
CA LYS A 197 -11.02 16.29 17.15
C LYS A 197 -10.07 17.49 17.09
N LEU A 198 -10.36 18.49 16.26
CA LEU A 198 -9.63 19.76 16.22
C LEU A 198 -9.76 20.55 17.53
N GLU A 199 -10.93 20.55 18.16
CA GLU A 199 -11.13 21.14 19.48
C GLU A 199 -10.32 20.43 20.57
N GLN A 200 -10.28 19.11 20.57
CA GLN A 200 -9.47 18.31 21.51
C GLN A 200 -7.97 18.48 21.27
N LEU A 201 -7.54 18.72 20.03
CA LEU A 201 -6.13 19.00 19.68
C LEU A 201 -5.70 20.41 20.10
N LYS A 202 -6.62 21.36 20.22
CA LYS A 202 -6.35 22.71 20.75
C LYS A 202 -6.03 22.72 22.24
N VAL A 203 -6.29 21.64 22.98
CA VAL A 203 -5.99 21.50 24.41
C VAL A 203 -4.59 20.92 24.70
N LYS A 204 -3.87 20.42 23.67
CA LYS A 204 -2.44 20.07 23.81
C LYS A 204 -1.58 21.30 23.51
N PRO A 205 -0.41 21.50 24.18
CA PRO A 205 0.46 22.65 23.92
C PRO A 205 0.67 22.79 22.41
N THR A 206 0.19 23.90 21.91
CA THR A 206 0.13 24.15 20.47
C THR A 206 1.54 24.39 19.93
N VAL A 207 1.82 23.85 18.76
CA VAL A 207 3.00 24.15 17.93
C VAL A 207 3.29 25.66 17.79
N SER A 208 2.32 26.53 18.16
CA SER A 208 2.47 27.98 18.22
C SER A 208 3.52 28.47 19.21
N ASP A 209 3.80 27.71 20.27
CA ASP A 209 4.72 28.15 21.34
C ASP A 209 6.19 27.88 21.00
N ILE A 210 6.47 27.19 19.90
CA ILE A 210 7.80 26.77 19.44
C ILE A 210 8.12 27.41 18.07
N LYS A 211 7.49 28.54 17.76
CA LYS A 211 7.78 29.26 16.52
C LYS A 211 8.56 30.53 16.81
N ASP A 212 9.46 30.87 15.89
CA ASP A 212 10.10 32.18 15.85
C ASP A 212 9.12 33.27 15.45
N ALA A 213 9.51 34.53 15.59
CA ALA A 213 8.70 35.68 15.24
C ALA A 213 8.26 35.74 13.76
N ASP A 214 9.01 35.06 12.88
CA ASP A 214 8.69 34.89 11.46
C ASP A 214 7.76 33.69 11.15
N GLY A 215 7.35 32.95 12.19
CA GLY A 215 6.49 31.78 12.08
C GLY A 215 7.22 30.46 11.76
N THR A 216 8.55 30.47 11.70
CA THR A 216 9.37 29.26 11.54
C THR A 216 9.48 28.49 12.84
N PHE A 217 9.70 27.17 12.75
CA PHE A 217 9.81 26.30 13.92
C PHE A 217 11.17 26.49 14.60
N ASP A 218 11.17 26.87 15.88
CA ASP A 218 12.39 27.10 16.68
C ASP A 218 12.83 25.83 17.42
N PHE A 219 13.73 25.08 16.82
CA PHE A 219 14.26 23.84 17.41
C PHE A 219 15.14 24.09 18.65
N SER A 220 15.58 25.33 18.90
CA SER A 220 16.35 25.64 20.13
C SER A 220 15.53 25.51 21.41
N LYS A 221 14.19 25.55 21.28
CA LYS A 221 13.23 25.42 22.39
C LYS A 221 12.84 23.95 22.68
N VAL A 222 13.36 22.98 21.96
CA VAL A 222 13.06 21.56 22.12
C VAL A 222 14.34 20.76 22.37
N GLU A 223 14.22 19.68 23.14
CA GLU A 223 15.32 18.73 23.32
C GLU A 223 15.38 17.81 22.10
N LEU A 224 16.47 17.93 21.33
CA LEU A 224 16.72 17.08 20.18
C LEU A 224 17.29 15.73 20.60
N PRO A 225 17.03 14.65 19.86
CA PRO A 225 17.61 13.33 20.12
C PRO A 225 19.13 13.41 20.09
N LYS A 226 19.76 12.75 21.05
CA LYS A 226 21.22 12.61 21.11
C LYS A 226 21.58 11.17 20.80
N TYR A 227 22.50 11.00 19.88
CA TYR A 227 23.02 9.70 19.47
C TYR A 227 24.50 9.59 19.84
N ASP A 228 24.90 8.38 20.20
CA ASP A 228 26.31 8.07 20.46
C ASP A 228 27.05 7.79 19.14
N PHE A 229 28.12 8.53 18.91
CA PHE A 229 29.00 8.42 17.74
C PHE A 229 30.40 7.99 18.10
N GLU A 230 30.65 7.47 19.31
CA GLU A 230 31.97 6.99 19.72
C GLU A 230 32.50 5.90 18.78
N LYS A 231 31.56 5.11 18.18
CA LYS A 231 31.92 4.08 17.22
C LYS A 231 31.30 4.36 15.84
N ILE A 232 32.16 4.55 14.85
CA ILE A 232 31.75 4.56 13.44
C ILE A 232 31.82 3.14 12.88
N TYR A 233 30.71 2.65 12.35
CA TYR A 233 30.61 1.33 11.76
C TYR A 233 31.07 1.37 10.30
N LYS A 234 32.34 1.03 10.08
CA LYS A 234 32.95 1.07 8.75
C LYS A 234 32.70 -0.24 8.00
N PRO A 235 32.17 -0.19 6.77
CA PRO A 235 31.96 -1.38 5.95
C PRO A 235 33.30 -2.02 5.54
N GLN A 236 33.30 -3.33 5.33
CA GLN A 236 34.47 -4.08 4.88
C GLN A 236 34.90 -3.66 3.46
N THR A 237 33.94 -3.27 2.63
CA THR A 237 34.18 -2.79 1.27
C THR A 237 33.16 -1.73 0.87
N LEU A 238 33.59 -0.80 0.01
CA LEU A 238 32.72 0.17 -0.66
C LEU A 238 32.26 -0.32 -2.04
N ASN A 239 32.70 -1.50 -2.47
CA ASN A 239 32.27 -2.05 -3.74
C ASN A 239 30.79 -2.40 -3.72
N LYS A 240 30.13 -2.18 -4.87
CA LYS A 240 28.76 -2.59 -5.09
C LYS A 240 28.63 -4.12 -4.96
N GLN A 241 27.71 -4.58 -4.14
CA GLN A 241 27.35 -5.99 -3.98
C GLN A 241 26.10 -6.30 -4.76
N ILE A 242 26.16 -7.29 -5.65
CA ILE A 242 25.01 -7.78 -6.43
C ILE A 242 24.73 -9.19 -5.94
N ILE A 243 23.53 -9.41 -5.44
CA ILE A 243 23.09 -10.70 -4.91
C ILE A 243 22.01 -11.24 -5.82
N THR A 244 22.32 -12.34 -6.46
CA THR A 244 21.41 -13.12 -7.28
C THR A 244 21.19 -14.49 -6.62
N ASN A 245 20.18 -15.21 -7.04
CA ASN A 245 19.87 -16.55 -6.51
C ASN A 245 19.48 -16.60 -5.04
N ILE A 246 18.84 -15.54 -4.54
CA ILE A 246 18.22 -15.57 -3.22
C ILE A 246 17.02 -16.51 -3.27
N LYS A 247 16.96 -17.48 -2.36
CA LYS A 247 15.85 -18.42 -2.31
C LYS A 247 14.70 -17.90 -1.45
N ALA A 248 13.47 -18.11 -1.88
CA ALA A 248 12.28 -17.68 -1.13
C ALA A 248 12.29 -18.22 0.32
N LYS A 249 12.74 -19.45 0.53
CA LYS A 249 12.88 -20.06 1.86
C LYS A 249 13.86 -19.35 2.79
N ASP A 250 14.91 -18.71 2.26
CA ASP A 250 15.91 -17.99 3.05
C ASP A 250 15.37 -16.63 3.51
N VAL A 251 14.42 -16.07 2.75
CA VAL A 251 13.73 -14.80 3.02
C VAL A 251 12.48 -14.99 3.87
N PHE A 252 11.83 -16.16 3.76
CA PHE A 252 10.56 -16.47 4.44
C PHE A 252 10.56 -16.17 5.96
N PRO A 253 11.66 -16.39 6.73
CA PRO A 253 11.71 -16.03 8.15
C PRO A 253 11.50 -14.53 8.46
N PHE A 254 11.61 -13.66 7.46
CA PHE A 254 11.41 -12.22 7.58
C PHE A 254 10.02 -11.77 7.13
N ILE A 255 9.17 -12.68 6.64
CA ILE A 255 7.81 -12.33 6.22
C ILE A 255 6.95 -11.90 7.40
N ASN A 256 6.24 -10.79 7.23
CA ASN A 256 5.19 -10.38 8.14
C ASN A 256 3.89 -11.15 7.89
N LEU A 257 3.70 -12.28 8.60
CA LEU A 257 2.51 -13.12 8.46
C LEU A 257 1.21 -12.37 8.77
N GLN A 258 1.24 -11.37 9.66
CA GLN A 258 0.07 -10.54 9.96
C GLN A 258 -0.32 -9.68 8.76
N MET A 259 0.64 -9.20 7.98
CA MET A 259 0.37 -8.49 6.73
C MET A 259 -0.09 -9.46 5.65
N LEU A 260 0.61 -10.56 5.43
CA LEU A 260 0.30 -11.53 4.38
C LEU A 260 -1.07 -12.18 4.61
N ILE A 261 -1.23 -12.91 5.71
CA ILE A 261 -2.45 -13.68 6.00
C ILE A 261 -3.56 -12.78 6.52
N GLY A 262 -3.22 -11.81 7.40
CA GLY A 262 -4.21 -10.94 8.01
C GLY A 262 -4.75 -9.89 7.06
N LYS A 263 -3.89 -9.12 6.42
CA LYS A 263 -4.30 -7.98 5.60
C LYS A 263 -4.56 -8.35 4.14
N HIS A 264 -3.62 -9.03 3.48
CA HIS A 264 -3.77 -9.35 2.06
C HIS A 264 -4.78 -10.47 1.80
N LEU A 265 -4.75 -11.53 2.62
CA LEU A 265 -5.67 -12.66 2.46
C LEU A 265 -6.95 -12.52 3.31
N GLY A 266 -7.03 -11.49 4.16
CA GLY A 266 -8.24 -11.07 4.84
C GLY A 266 -8.57 -11.83 6.13
N MET A 267 -7.60 -12.59 6.70
CA MET A 267 -7.80 -13.24 7.99
C MET A 267 -7.88 -12.18 9.09
N LYS A 268 -8.98 -12.18 9.84
CA LYS A 268 -9.14 -11.31 10.99
C LYS A 268 -8.50 -11.97 12.21
N TRP A 269 -8.10 -11.17 13.20
CA TRP A 269 -7.40 -11.57 14.40
C TRP A 269 -5.87 -11.64 14.23
N ILE A 270 -5.19 -11.88 15.34
CA ILE A 270 -3.72 -12.00 15.39
C ILE A 270 -3.34 -13.35 14.81
N VAL A 271 -2.69 -13.35 13.64
CA VAL A 271 -2.35 -14.54 12.86
C VAL A 271 -1.51 -15.53 13.65
N ASN A 272 -0.50 -15.06 14.38
CA ASN A 272 0.34 -15.94 15.20
C ASN A 272 -0.47 -16.70 16.25
N ASN A 273 -1.41 -16.05 16.90
CA ASN A 273 -2.31 -16.71 17.87
C ASN A 273 -3.20 -17.77 17.21
N LEU A 274 -3.62 -17.54 15.97
CA LEU A 274 -4.42 -18.52 15.21
C LEU A 274 -3.59 -19.73 14.79
N ILE A 275 -2.33 -19.49 14.40
CA ILE A 275 -1.38 -20.58 14.08
C ILE A 275 -1.10 -21.42 15.33
N GLU A 276 -0.81 -20.80 16.47
CA GLU A 276 -0.58 -21.50 17.73
C GLU A 276 -1.79 -22.33 18.18
N LYS A 277 -3.01 -21.81 17.97
CA LYS A 277 -4.27 -22.50 18.27
C LYS A 277 -4.67 -23.52 17.22
N GLN A 278 -3.86 -23.72 16.17
CA GLN A 278 -4.17 -24.63 15.07
C GLN A 278 -5.51 -24.35 14.40
N ASP A 279 -5.85 -23.06 14.21
CA ASP A 279 -7.09 -22.69 13.53
C ASP A 279 -7.10 -23.28 12.09
N PRO A 280 -8.10 -24.10 11.73
CA PRO A 280 -8.07 -24.89 10.49
C PRO A 280 -7.95 -24.03 9.22
N ARG A 281 -8.57 -22.84 9.20
CA ARG A 281 -8.53 -21.93 8.03
C ARG A 281 -7.14 -21.31 7.90
N THR A 282 -6.60 -20.83 9.02
CA THR A 282 -5.27 -20.21 9.05
C THR A 282 -4.20 -21.21 8.68
N ILE A 283 -4.28 -22.45 9.22
CA ILE A 283 -3.31 -23.52 8.90
C ILE A 283 -3.39 -23.93 7.44
N LYS A 284 -4.60 -24.00 6.85
CA LYS A 284 -4.75 -24.28 5.42
C LYS A 284 -4.02 -23.23 4.58
N LEU A 285 -4.30 -21.93 4.83
CA LEU A 285 -3.64 -20.83 4.12
C LEU A 285 -2.12 -20.84 4.32
N TYR A 286 -1.68 -21.07 5.55
CA TYR A 286 -0.26 -21.15 5.88
C TYR A 286 0.46 -22.28 5.11
N ASN A 287 -0.16 -23.45 5.02
CA ASN A 287 0.40 -24.59 4.26
C ASN A 287 0.44 -24.29 2.75
N GLU A 288 -0.56 -23.62 2.20
CA GLU A 288 -0.55 -23.20 0.79
C GLU A 288 0.55 -22.16 0.51
N ILE A 289 0.81 -21.26 1.46
CA ILE A 289 1.94 -20.31 1.37
C ILE A 289 3.26 -21.07 1.43
N LEU A 290 3.40 -22.04 2.34
CA LEU A 290 4.61 -22.85 2.44
C LEU A 290 4.88 -23.65 1.15
N ASP A 291 3.86 -24.21 0.50
CA ASP A 291 3.99 -24.87 -0.80
C ASP A 291 4.55 -23.92 -1.87
N ILE A 292 4.05 -22.69 -1.93
CA ILE A 292 4.55 -21.66 -2.85
C ILE A 292 6.00 -21.26 -2.53
N ILE A 293 6.36 -21.17 -1.26
CA ILE A 293 7.73 -20.84 -0.82
C ILE A 293 8.71 -21.97 -1.14
N GLU A 294 8.32 -23.21 -0.91
CA GLU A 294 9.11 -24.41 -1.23
C GLU A 294 9.42 -24.49 -2.73
N ASN A 295 8.42 -24.18 -3.56
CA ASN A 295 8.53 -24.14 -5.01
C ASN A 295 8.89 -22.73 -5.54
N GLY A 296 9.55 -21.92 -4.72
CA GLY A 296 9.75 -20.49 -4.97
C GLY A 296 10.41 -20.14 -6.31
N ASP A 297 11.27 -21.01 -6.84
CA ASP A 297 11.92 -20.80 -8.15
C ASP A 297 10.92 -20.80 -9.33
N GLU A 298 9.72 -21.35 -9.15
CA GLU A 298 8.64 -21.30 -10.14
C GLU A 298 7.91 -19.93 -10.13
N TYR A 299 7.90 -19.24 -8.99
CA TYR A 299 7.10 -18.05 -8.75
C TYR A 299 7.89 -16.76 -8.61
N PHE A 300 9.18 -16.83 -8.23
CA PHE A 300 9.95 -15.65 -7.85
C PHE A 300 11.35 -15.64 -8.52
N ASP A 301 11.88 -14.43 -8.71
CA ASP A 301 13.25 -14.17 -9.14
C ASP A 301 13.84 -13.11 -8.23
N ILE A 302 14.19 -13.54 -6.99
CA ILE A 302 14.59 -12.65 -5.92
C ILE A 302 16.04 -12.21 -6.12
N LYS A 303 16.24 -10.90 -6.18
CA LYS A 303 17.53 -10.27 -6.37
C LYS A 303 17.67 -9.03 -5.51
N ALA A 304 18.90 -8.68 -5.20
CA ALA A 304 19.20 -7.43 -4.52
C ALA A 304 20.55 -6.85 -4.96
N ILE A 305 20.69 -5.58 -4.74
CA ILE A 305 21.93 -4.85 -4.89
C ILE A 305 22.06 -3.89 -3.73
N TYR A 306 23.26 -3.79 -3.14
CA TYR A 306 23.55 -2.74 -2.16
C TYR A 306 24.95 -2.19 -2.32
N LYS A 307 25.15 -0.99 -1.79
CA LYS A 307 26.46 -0.34 -1.71
C LYS A 307 26.47 0.59 -0.49
N PHE A 308 27.61 0.61 0.19
CA PHE A 308 27.90 1.63 1.18
C PHE A 308 28.60 2.83 0.53
N PHE A 309 28.28 4.01 1.00
CA PHE A 309 28.89 5.26 0.59
C PHE A 309 29.42 5.99 1.81
N PRO A 310 30.61 6.60 1.71
CA PRO A 310 31.05 7.56 2.70
C PRO A 310 30.11 8.77 2.70
N VAL A 311 29.81 9.28 3.89
CA VAL A 311 28.96 10.45 4.06
C VAL A 311 29.55 11.38 5.11
N ARG A 312 29.18 12.67 5.01
CA ARG A 312 29.46 13.65 6.06
C ARG A 312 28.27 14.59 6.24
N ARG A 313 28.14 15.13 7.45
CA ARG A 313 27.20 16.22 7.67
C ARG A 313 27.77 17.51 7.09
N LYS A 314 26.90 18.28 6.45
CA LYS A 314 27.12 19.66 6.07
C LYS A 314 26.17 20.55 6.86
N ALA A 315 26.69 21.63 7.45
CA ALA A 315 25.85 22.60 8.11
C ALA A 315 24.80 23.16 7.14
N GLY A 316 23.56 23.22 7.60
CA GLY A 316 22.47 23.86 6.89
C GLY A 316 22.46 25.37 7.12
N GLU A 317 21.35 26.00 6.76
CA GLU A 317 21.15 27.45 6.98
C GLU A 317 20.97 27.78 8.46
N ARG A 318 20.49 26.82 9.25
CA ARG A 318 20.29 26.94 10.69
C ARG A 318 21.24 25.98 11.43
N LYS A 319 21.54 26.29 12.67
CA LYS A 319 22.43 25.49 13.52
C LYS A 319 21.92 24.05 13.72
N GLU A 320 20.59 23.87 13.68
CA GLU A 320 19.91 22.58 13.87
C GLU A 320 19.64 21.83 12.56
N ASP A 321 19.85 22.51 11.42
CA ASP A 321 19.67 21.92 10.09
C ASP A 321 21.00 21.38 9.59
N PHE A 322 20.98 20.10 9.21
CA PHE A 322 22.12 19.45 8.58
C PHE A 322 21.66 18.83 7.26
N LYS A 323 22.57 18.84 6.30
CA LYS A 323 22.43 18.06 5.06
C LYS A 323 23.42 16.90 5.11
N ILE A 324 23.09 15.80 4.46
CA ILE A 324 23.99 14.66 4.30
C ILE A 324 24.59 14.74 2.90
N GLU A 325 25.89 14.96 2.81
CA GLU A 325 26.63 14.82 1.55
C GLU A 325 27.11 13.38 1.40
N VAL A 326 26.69 12.73 0.32
CA VAL A 326 27.18 11.41 -0.09
C VAL A 326 28.41 11.62 -0.97
N LEU A 327 29.49 10.93 -0.64
CA LEU A 327 30.79 11.12 -1.27
C LEU A 327 31.16 9.95 -2.18
N SER A 328 32.06 10.21 -3.12
CA SER A 328 32.79 9.18 -3.86
C SER A 328 33.66 8.34 -2.92
N ASP A 329 34.02 7.13 -3.34
CA ASP A 329 34.77 6.18 -2.51
C ASP A 329 36.15 6.74 -2.08
N ASP A 330 36.73 7.63 -2.87
CA ASP A 330 37.97 8.36 -2.59
C ASP A 330 37.79 9.68 -1.82
N LEU A 331 36.56 10.00 -1.43
CA LEU A 331 36.15 11.21 -0.72
C LEU A 331 36.32 12.52 -1.50
N SER A 332 36.70 12.48 -2.77
CA SER A 332 37.06 13.67 -3.56
C SER A 332 35.86 14.43 -4.09
N THR A 333 34.74 13.75 -4.31
CA THR A 333 33.57 14.31 -4.99
C THR A 333 32.30 14.10 -4.18
N VAL A 334 31.45 15.13 -4.09
CA VAL A 334 30.09 15.01 -3.60
C VAL A 334 29.23 14.46 -4.74
N LEU A 335 28.66 13.26 -4.54
CA LEU A 335 27.81 12.58 -5.51
C LEU A 335 26.36 13.07 -5.40
N GLU A 336 25.87 13.25 -4.17
CA GLU A 336 24.51 13.67 -3.91
C GLU A 336 24.42 14.37 -2.54
N THR A 337 23.39 15.22 -2.38
CA THR A 337 23.14 15.89 -1.11
C THR A 337 21.67 15.70 -0.71
N PHE A 338 21.46 15.10 0.45
CA PHE A 338 20.12 14.90 1.01
C PHE A 338 19.81 15.91 2.09
N ASP A 339 18.61 16.46 2.03
CA ASP A 339 18.03 17.33 3.04
C ASP A 339 16.79 16.65 3.62
N PHE A 340 16.90 16.12 4.84
CA PHE A 340 15.80 15.46 5.51
C PHE A 340 15.17 16.41 6.55
N PRO A 341 13.95 16.90 6.30
CA PRO A 341 13.28 17.82 7.21
C PRO A 341 13.05 17.15 8.56
N ARG A 342 13.25 17.91 9.63
CA ARG A 342 12.97 17.47 10.99
C ARG A 342 11.47 17.42 11.27
N GLN A 343 11.02 16.41 12.01
CA GLN A 343 9.65 16.35 12.53
C GLN A 343 9.32 17.59 13.37
N LYS A 344 8.10 18.11 13.23
CA LYS A 344 7.63 19.30 13.98
C LYS A 344 6.84 18.92 15.24
N TYR A 345 6.81 17.66 15.62
CA TYR A 345 6.10 17.13 16.79
C TYR A 345 6.68 15.76 17.20
N GLY A 346 6.33 15.31 18.38
CA GLY A 346 6.78 14.02 18.90
C GLY A 346 8.23 14.09 19.41
N GLN A 347 9.10 13.25 18.86
CA GLN A 347 10.51 13.15 19.24
C GLN A 347 11.42 14.08 18.43
N TYR A 348 10.87 14.88 17.52
CA TYR A 348 11.61 15.81 16.66
C TYR A 348 12.74 15.16 15.86
N LEU A 349 12.53 13.93 15.38
CA LEU A 349 13.52 13.15 14.63
C LEU A 349 13.79 13.73 13.24
N SER A 350 15.05 13.60 12.80
CA SER A 350 15.47 13.76 11.41
C SER A 350 16.44 12.63 11.05
N LEU A 351 16.38 12.12 9.83
CA LEU A 351 17.35 11.14 9.34
C LEU A 351 18.78 11.69 9.35
N ASN A 352 18.95 13.00 9.29
CA ASN A 352 20.25 13.65 9.39
C ASN A 352 20.95 13.40 10.75
N ASP A 353 20.17 13.14 11.81
CA ASP A 353 20.70 12.93 13.15
C ASP A 353 21.47 11.61 13.28
N TYR A 354 21.22 10.64 12.39
CA TYR A 354 21.84 9.31 12.43
C TYR A 354 23.25 9.25 11.80
N VAL A 355 23.71 10.35 11.21
CA VAL A 355 25.07 10.46 10.67
C VAL A 355 25.96 11.18 11.68
N SER A 356 27.22 10.77 11.83
CA SER A 356 28.17 11.40 12.73
C SER A 356 28.30 12.92 12.48
N PRO A 357 28.30 13.74 13.53
CA PRO A 357 28.53 15.19 13.39
C PRO A 357 29.95 15.52 12.90
N ASP A 358 30.92 14.66 13.21
CA ASP A 358 32.32 14.87 12.95
C ASP A 358 32.91 13.77 12.06
N GLY A 359 33.67 14.18 11.03
CA GLY A 359 34.41 13.27 10.16
C GLY A 359 33.53 12.56 9.12
N ILE A 360 33.92 11.34 8.77
CA ILE A 360 33.27 10.50 7.76
C ILE A 360 32.53 9.37 8.45
N ASP A 361 31.26 9.23 8.10
CA ASP A 361 30.41 8.10 8.43
C ASP A 361 30.04 7.34 7.17
N TYR A 362 29.19 6.32 7.28
CA TYR A 362 28.81 5.48 6.14
C TYR A 362 27.31 5.27 6.12
N ILE A 363 26.71 5.38 4.94
CA ILE A 363 25.32 5.05 4.68
C ILE A 363 25.22 3.92 3.66
N GLY A 364 24.34 2.98 3.89
CA GLY A 364 24.06 1.90 2.96
C GLY A 364 22.78 2.17 2.18
N PHE A 365 22.86 2.06 0.84
CA PHE A 365 21.70 2.05 -0.04
C PHE A 365 21.52 0.67 -0.62
N PHE A 366 20.29 0.22 -0.72
CA PHE A 366 19.98 -1.04 -1.38
C PHE A 366 18.71 -0.95 -2.22
N VAL A 367 18.61 -1.90 -3.17
CA VAL A 367 17.39 -2.18 -3.93
C VAL A 367 17.17 -3.69 -3.85
N ALA A 368 15.96 -4.10 -3.53
CA ALA A 368 15.55 -5.49 -3.46
C ALA A 368 14.28 -5.71 -4.30
N THR A 369 14.12 -6.91 -4.85
CA THR A 369 12.97 -7.29 -5.65
C THR A 369 12.69 -8.78 -5.51
N ALA A 370 11.41 -9.17 -5.49
CA ALA A 370 10.99 -10.55 -5.68
C ALA A 370 10.84 -10.94 -7.17
N GLY A 371 11.09 -10.00 -8.07
CA GLY A 371 10.97 -10.17 -9.51
C GLY A 371 9.53 -9.99 -10.02
N GLU A 372 9.38 -10.06 -11.33
CA GLU A 372 8.10 -9.88 -12.01
C GLU A 372 7.32 -11.19 -12.18
N LYS A 373 7.98 -12.32 -11.94
CA LYS A 373 7.47 -13.66 -12.25
C LYS A 373 6.17 -13.97 -11.49
N SER A 374 6.06 -13.58 -10.21
CA SER A 374 4.85 -13.77 -9.41
C SER A 374 3.63 -13.06 -10.02
N ARG A 375 3.81 -11.87 -10.56
CA ARG A 375 2.76 -11.11 -11.25
C ARG A 375 2.32 -11.80 -12.54
N LEU A 376 3.28 -12.29 -13.34
CA LEU A 376 2.99 -13.02 -14.58
C LEU A 376 2.23 -14.31 -14.30
N VAL A 377 2.71 -15.13 -13.36
CA VAL A 377 2.04 -16.38 -12.96
C VAL A 377 0.65 -16.09 -12.37
N SER A 378 0.52 -15.07 -11.53
CA SER A 378 -0.78 -14.65 -11.00
C SER A 378 -1.78 -14.30 -12.10
N ASN A 379 -1.33 -13.60 -13.16
CA ASN A 379 -2.19 -13.26 -14.29
C ASN A 379 -2.60 -14.50 -15.11
N GLU A 380 -1.66 -15.40 -15.39
CA GLU A 380 -1.96 -16.67 -16.07
C GLU A 380 -2.98 -17.51 -15.28
N LEU A 381 -2.85 -17.57 -13.95
CA LEU A 381 -3.82 -18.26 -13.09
C LEU A 381 -5.21 -17.60 -13.16
N LYS A 382 -5.28 -16.28 -13.15
CA LYS A 382 -6.54 -15.53 -13.29
C LYS A 382 -7.21 -15.76 -14.64
N GLU A 383 -6.44 -15.81 -15.73
CA GLU A 383 -6.96 -16.13 -17.07
C GLU A 383 -7.55 -17.54 -17.14
N LYS A 384 -6.96 -18.49 -16.41
CA LYS A 384 -7.49 -19.85 -16.23
C LYS A 384 -8.68 -19.95 -15.27
N GLY A 385 -9.07 -18.82 -14.61
CA GLY A 385 -10.14 -18.78 -13.62
C GLY A 385 -9.71 -19.15 -12.20
N GLU A 386 -8.41 -19.38 -11.95
CA GLU A 386 -7.82 -19.73 -10.65
C GLU A 386 -7.49 -18.47 -9.83
N PHE A 387 -8.51 -17.62 -9.57
CA PHE A 387 -8.35 -16.32 -8.93
C PHE A 387 -7.77 -16.41 -7.52
N TYR A 388 -8.20 -17.41 -6.76
CA TYR A 388 -7.76 -17.65 -5.39
C TYR A 388 -6.24 -17.91 -5.33
N ARG A 389 -5.74 -18.89 -6.12
CA ARG A 389 -4.32 -19.22 -6.17
C ARG A 389 -3.50 -18.06 -6.73
N GLY A 390 -4.00 -17.38 -7.78
CA GLY A 390 -3.36 -16.20 -8.34
C GLY A 390 -3.23 -15.07 -7.32
N HIS A 391 -4.24 -14.87 -6.47
CA HIS A 391 -4.19 -13.86 -5.41
C HIS A 391 -3.15 -14.20 -4.33
N ILE A 392 -3.05 -15.46 -3.91
CA ILE A 392 -2.04 -15.90 -2.93
C ILE A 392 -0.64 -15.69 -3.49
N VAL A 393 -0.36 -16.15 -4.73
CA VAL A 393 0.97 -16.01 -5.37
C VAL A 393 1.40 -14.54 -5.43
N ASN A 394 0.48 -13.65 -5.85
CA ASN A 394 0.78 -12.22 -5.92
C ASN A 394 1.03 -11.60 -4.53
N SER A 395 0.21 -11.97 -3.54
CA SER A 395 0.36 -11.48 -2.16
C SER A 395 1.68 -11.95 -1.52
N VAL A 396 2.06 -13.21 -1.75
CA VAL A 396 3.36 -13.74 -1.30
C VAL A 396 4.51 -13.00 -1.97
N GLY A 397 4.41 -12.73 -3.29
CA GLY A 397 5.45 -11.99 -4.01
C GLY A 397 5.68 -10.58 -3.46
N LEU A 398 4.62 -9.88 -3.04
CA LEU A 398 4.75 -8.56 -2.40
C LEU A 398 5.45 -8.65 -1.04
N GLU A 399 4.98 -9.54 -0.18
CA GLU A 399 5.58 -9.69 1.15
C GLU A 399 7.01 -10.23 1.08
N LEU A 400 7.34 -11.05 0.06
CA LEU A 400 8.73 -11.46 -0.19
C LEU A 400 9.63 -10.28 -0.59
N ALA A 401 9.14 -9.30 -1.34
CA ALA A 401 9.92 -8.11 -1.67
C ALA A 401 10.23 -7.28 -0.40
N GLU A 402 9.25 -7.10 0.49
CA GLU A 402 9.45 -6.45 1.79
C GLU A 402 10.41 -7.25 2.67
N ALA A 403 10.18 -8.56 2.80
CA ALA A 403 11.01 -9.45 3.59
C ALA A 403 12.47 -9.54 3.04
N THR A 404 12.65 -9.42 1.73
CA THR A 404 13.98 -9.34 1.11
C THR A 404 14.73 -8.09 1.57
N SER A 405 14.02 -6.98 1.77
CA SER A 405 14.62 -5.74 2.31
C SER A 405 15.21 -5.97 3.70
N GLU A 406 14.48 -6.66 4.58
CA GLU A 406 14.97 -7.02 5.92
C GLU A 406 16.14 -8.03 5.86
N TYR A 407 16.06 -9.00 4.97
CA TYR A 407 17.15 -9.96 4.75
C TYR A 407 18.43 -9.26 4.31
N ILE A 408 18.36 -8.34 3.36
CA ILE A 408 19.49 -7.53 2.89
C ILE A 408 19.98 -6.58 3.96
N HIS A 409 19.09 -5.94 4.71
CA HIS A 409 19.45 -5.08 5.83
C HIS A 409 20.28 -5.84 6.88
N LYS A 410 19.88 -7.06 7.22
CA LYS A 410 20.66 -7.94 8.09
C LYS A 410 22.07 -8.21 7.54
N MET A 411 22.20 -8.51 6.25
CA MET A 411 23.50 -8.72 5.60
C MET A 411 24.37 -7.45 5.68
N MET A 412 23.80 -6.30 5.34
CA MET A 412 24.51 -5.01 5.40
C MET A 412 24.98 -4.69 6.81
N ARG A 413 24.19 -5.00 7.83
CA ARG A 413 24.58 -4.83 9.24
C ARG A 413 25.73 -5.73 9.63
N GLN A 414 25.75 -6.96 9.16
CA GLN A 414 26.87 -7.89 9.34
C GLN A 414 28.15 -7.39 8.66
N ASP A 415 28.05 -6.80 7.47
CA ASP A 415 29.18 -6.24 6.72
C ASP A 415 29.87 -5.08 7.46
N VAL A 416 29.13 -4.34 8.27
CA VAL A 416 29.69 -3.28 9.14
C VAL A 416 30.02 -3.78 10.55
N GLY A 417 29.94 -5.10 10.80
CA GLY A 417 30.32 -5.71 12.07
C GLY A 417 29.28 -5.61 13.17
N ILE A 418 28.01 -5.34 12.82
CA ILE A 418 26.87 -5.41 13.75
C ILE A 418 26.28 -6.82 13.66
N ILE A 419 26.32 -7.57 14.73
CA ILE A 419 25.74 -8.90 14.83
C ILE A 419 24.55 -8.81 15.77
N ASP A 420 23.35 -9.02 15.21
CA ASP A 420 22.13 -9.12 16.00
C ASP A 420 22.11 -10.45 16.75
N LYS A 421 22.14 -10.40 18.07
CA LYS A 421 22.00 -11.58 18.92
C LYS A 421 20.55 -11.63 19.43
N ASP A 422 19.91 -12.77 19.18
CA ASP A 422 18.59 -13.08 19.75
C ASP A 422 17.48 -12.05 19.39
N ILE A 423 17.64 -11.33 18.27
CA ILE A 423 16.62 -10.39 17.79
C ILE A 423 15.42 -11.16 17.24
N THR A 424 14.25 -10.86 17.73
CA THR A 424 12.99 -11.45 17.29
C THR A 424 12.47 -10.78 16.00
N LEU A 425 11.63 -11.47 15.25
CA LEU A 425 10.96 -10.90 14.07
C LEU A 425 10.14 -9.64 14.45
N ASN A 426 9.48 -9.62 15.59
CA ASN A 426 8.72 -8.46 16.05
C ASN A 426 9.61 -7.23 16.31
N GLU A 427 10.80 -7.43 16.84
CA GLU A 427 11.78 -6.36 17.03
C GLU A 427 12.30 -5.86 15.69
N ILE A 428 12.56 -6.76 14.73
CA ILE A 428 12.92 -6.39 13.34
C ILE A 428 11.82 -5.53 12.72
N LEU A 429 10.58 -6.02 12.71
CA LEU A 429 9.44 -5.31 12.13
C LEU A 429 9.09 -4.00 12.85
N SER A 430 9.55 -3.83 14.10
CA SER A 430 9.42 -2.59 14.86
C SER A 430 10.66 -1.68 14.78
N ALA A 431 11.61 -2.00 13.90
CA ALA A 431 12.89 -1.31 13.72
C ALA A 431 13.72 -1.18 15.02
N GLN A 432 13.61 -2.17 15.91
CA GLN A 432 14.36 -2.23 17.18
C GLN A 432 15.68 -2.98 16.99
N TYR A 433 16.51 -2.50 16.08
CA TYR A 433 17.78 -3.12 15.76
C TYR A 433 18.84 -2.80 16.83
N GLN A 434 19.69 -3.79 17.12
CA GLN A 434 20.86 -3.60 18.02
C GLN A 434 21.96 -2.84 17.29
N GLY A 435 22.64 -1.95 18.01
CA GLY A 435 23.80 -1.21 17.50
C GLY A 435 23.47 -0.21 16.40
N ASN A 436 22.22 0.07 16.10
CA ASN A 436 21.80 1.16 15.23
C ASN A 436 21.74 2.47 15.98
N ARG A 437 21.91 3.53 15.22
CA ARG A 437 21.73 4.90 15.65
C ARG A 437 20.44 5.44 15.08
#